data_bdb2ffa0e61b9507f5c21401f517a606
#
_entry.id   bdb2ffa0e61b9507f5c21401f517a606
#
_cell.length_a   1.000
_cell.length_b   1.000
_cell.length_c   1.000
_cell.angle_alpha   90.00
_cell.angle_beta   90.00
_cell.angle_gamma   90.00
#
_symmetry.space_group_name_H-M   'P 1'
#
loop_
_entity.id
_entity.type
_entity.pdbx_description
1 polymer ?
#
loop_
_entity_poly.entity_id
_entity_poly.type
_entity_poly.pdbx_seq_one_letter_code
_entity_poly.pdbx_strand_id
1 'polypeptide(L)'
;MFSVVMVALACGALEDAGVDPVDAGAQSTAREDTRLQAANASDLVGGAATASSAFTFGGYAEAFYQWNFNAPSNGLTAWRGFDNRHNSFTVSNVSLDVQWDYEGVVGRVALQVGHTPSSYYLAEPGQSGAAGVNATNDALWKYVQQGFAGYRFPFGRGLLVQAGLFLSPIGPEGIAVRDNWNWSRSTLFFALPYYHTGVRASLPLTERWVVTLAGYNGWNSVVDNNSEKSLSVQATYAVPEKLAVSVLYFGGVERSVGAVEGRAWRHLLDAHVTWVTTPFLSLLLHANGGLEPNAVGVSGWLGAALAARFTVRPWLFVALRGDVLHERHGRAQPIFFGVDLVGSATGTVEVRPHPRVSFRLEYRRDQASAPLYFRGTVEGDGVTTPWVPTRNAQDTVTLGATTWF
;
A
#
# COMPACT_ATOMS: atom_id res chain seq x y z
N MET A 1 22.94 -22.54 -22.38
CA MET A 1 22.94 -23.79 -21.64
C MET A 1 23.36 -23.43 -20.21
N PHE A 2 22.40 -23.01 -19.39
CA PHE A 2 22.63 -22.68 -17.98
C PHE A 2 21.74 -23.60 -17.15
N SER A 3 22.40 -24.45 -16.39
CA SER A 3 21.77 -25.40 -15.47
C SER A 3 21.04 -24.66 -14.38
N VAL A 4 19.74 -24.94 -14.26
CA VAL A 4 18.95 -24.56 -13.10
C VAL A 4 19.41 -25.41 -11.93
N VAL A 5 20.13 -24.82 -10.98
CA VAL A 5 20.41 -25.44 -9.70
C VAL A 5 19.14 -25.38 -8.87
N MET A 6 18.40 -26.46 -8.86
CA MET A 6 17.36 -26.72 -7.86
C MET A 6 18.05 -26.87 -6.50
N VAL A 7 17.85 -25.89 -5.61
CA VAL A 7 18.15 -26.09 -4.20
C VAL A 7 17.04 -26.99 -3.63
N ALA A 8 17.30 -28.27 -3.61
CA ALA A 8 16.55 -29.22 -2.80
C ALA A 8 16.92 -28.96 -1.33
N LEU A 9 16.12 -28.19 -0.64
CA LEU A 9 16.15 -28.14 0.82
C LEU A 9 15.67 -29.48 1.34
N ALA A 10 16.59 -30.15 2.02
CA ALA A 10 16.42 -31.45 2.63
C ALA A 10 15.13 -31.52 3.48
N CYS A 11 14.15 -32.23 2.98
CA CYS A 11 13.04 -32.76 3.74
C CYS A 11 13.49 -34.11 4.31
N GLY A 12 14.21 -34.09 5.42
CA GLY A 12 14.65 -35.27 6.12
C GLY A 12 14.91 -34.95 7.58
N ALA A 13 14.17 -35.65 8.43
CA ALA A 13 14.26 -35.66 9.89
C ALA A 13 13.51 -34.57 10.67
N LEU A 14 12.19 -34.68 10.73
CA LEU A 14 11.34 -34.33 11.88
C LEU A 14 10.05 -35.20 11.81
N GLU A 15 10.23 -36.51 11.83
CA GLU A 15 9.20 -37.46 12.28
C GLU A 15 9.53 -37.86 13.71
N ASP A 16 8.51 -37.89 14.56
CA ASP A 16 8.49 -38.26 15.98
C ASP A 16 8.88 -37.15 17.00
N ALA A 17 7.95 -36.24 17.21
CA ALA A 17 7.59 -35.76 18.53
C ALA A 17 6.09 -35.48 18.54
N GLY A 18 5.34 -36.31 19.21
CA GLY A 18 3.90 -36.14 19.39
C GLY A 18 3.59 -34.78 20.03
N VAL A 19 3.01 -33.89 19.25
CA VAL A 19 2.46 -32.60 19.70
C VAL A 19 1.16 -32.36 18.96
N ASP A 20 0.06 -32.74 19.56
CA ASP A 20 -1.19 -32.03 19.41
C ASP A 20 -1.12 -30.80 20.31
N PRO A 21 -1.10 -29.62 19.74
CA PRO A 21 -2.21 -28.71 19.45
C PRO A 21 -1.93 -27.75 18.27
N VAL A 22 -1.36 -28.22 17.16
CA VAL A 22 -0.98 -27.37 16.02
C VAL A 22 -2.17 -26.97 15.14
N ASP A 23 -3.25 -27.76 15.14
CA ASP A 23 -4.40 -27.51 14.25
C ASP A 23 -5.26 -26.28 14.62
N ALA A 24 -5.38 -25.95 15.89
CA ALA A 24 -6.18 -24.77 16.31
C ALA A 24 -5.45 -23.45 16.06
N GLY A 25 -4.10 -23.43 16.16
CA GLY A 25 -3.28 -22.25 15.88
C GLY A 25 -3.17 -21.92 14.39
N ALA A 26 -3.15 -22.93 13.55
CA ALA A 26 -2.97 -22.80 12.12
C ALA A 26 -4.24 -22.31 11.38
N GLN A 27 -5.41 -22.71 11.84
CA GLN A 27 -6.68 -22.15 11.37
C GLN A 27 -6.85 -20.69 11.82
N SER A 28 -6.29 -20.32 12.96
CA SER A 28 -6.27 -18.96 13.50
C SER A 28 -5.42 -18.01 12.62
N THR A 29 -4.26 -18.42 12.11
CA THR A 29 -3.35 -17.55 11.35
C THR A 29 -3.82 -17.28 9.93
N ALA A 30 -4.38 -18.26 9.22
CA ALA A 30 -5.00 -18.03 7.90
C ALA A 30 -6.25 -17.12 8.01
N ARG A 31 -6.95 -17.19 9.15
CA ARG A 31 -8.08 -16.32 9.50
C ARG A 31 -7.64 -14.90 9.85
N GLU A 32 -6.48 -14.73 10.47
CA GLU A 32 -5.95 -13.43 10.89
C GLU A 32 -5.49 -12.59 9.70
N ASP A 33 -4.91 -13.20 8.67
CA ASP A 33 -4.50 -12.51 7.44
C ASP A 33 -5.68 -12.03 6.59
N THR A 34 -6.74 -12.82 6.53
CA THR A 34 -7.98 -12.39 5.85
C THR A 34 -8.67 -11.31 6.66
N ARG A 35 -8.53 -11.34 7.99
CA ARG A 35 -8.95 -10.25 8.88
C ARG A 35 -8.14 -8.98 8.65
N LEU A 36 -6.83 -9.03 8.43
CA LEU A 36 -6.00 -7.83 8.23
C LEU A 36 -6.34 -7.10 6.92
N GLN A 37 -6.65 -7.80 5.84
CA GLN A 37 -7.13 -7.15 4.60
C GLN A 37 -8.61 -6.72 4.69
N ALA A 38 -9.43 -7.46 5.45
CA ALA A 38 -10.77 -7.02 5.84
C ALA A 38 -10.72 -5.99 6.99
N ALA A 39 -9.63 -5.88 7.75
CA ALA A 39 -9.49 -5.01 8.91
C ALA A 39 -9.44 -3.52 8.55
N ASN A 40 -8.97 -3.13 7.35
CA ASN A 40 -9.21 -1.77 6.87
C ASN A 40 -10.72 -1.46 6.79
N ALA A 41 -11.55 -2.48 6.59
CA ALA A 41 -13.01 -2.38 6.67
C ALA A 41 -13.55 -2.68 8.09
N SER A 42 -12.94 -3.60 8.84
CA SER A 42 -13.41 -4.02 10.17
C SER A 42 -12.95 -3.08 11.29
N ASP A 43 -11.84 -2.35 11.13
CA ASP A 43 -11.47 -1.26 12.04
C ASP A 43 -12.52 -0.13 12.02
N LEU A 44 -13.28 -0.04 10.93
CA LEU A 44 -14.41 0.87 10.81
C LEU A 44 -15.72 0.27 11.38
N VAL A 45 -15.86 -1.05 11.39
CA VAL A 45 -17.04 -1.77 11.93
C VAL A 45 -16.85 -2.05 13.43
N GLY A 46 -16.17 -1.27 14.20
CA GLY A 46 -15.92 -1.48 15.62
C GLY A 46 -17.08 -2.18 16.34
N GLY A 47 -17.06 -3.50 16.32
CA GLY A 47 -17.82 -4.29 17.26
C GLY A 47 -17.33 -3.91 18.65
N ALA A 48 -18.26 -3.69 19.59
CA ALA A 48 -17.95 -3.40 20.97
C ALA A 48 -16.86 -4.37 21.45
N ALA A 49 -15.62 -3.86 21.55
CA ALA A 49 -14.52 -4.60 22.11
C ALA A 49 -14.91 -4.95 23.53
N THR A 50 -15.07 -6.23 23.80
CA THR A 50 -15.11 -6.72 25.17
C THR A 50 -13.80 -6.27 25.83
N ALA A 51 -13.91 -5.41 26.81
CA ALA A 51 -12.82 -4.71 27.47
C ALA A 51 -11.67 -5.63 27.86
N SER A 52 -10.53 -5.52 27.16
CA SER A 52 -9.27 -6.08 27.67
C SER A 52 -8.16 -5.04 27.83
N SER A 53 -8.13 -3.96 27.11
CA SER A 53 -7.33 -2.77 27.43
C SER A 53 -7.79 -1.58 26.62
N ALA A 54 -7.80 -0.38 27.22
CA ALA A 54 -8.07 0.87 26.53
C ALA A 54 -6.96 1.23 25.51
N PHE A 55 -5.80 0.57 25.60
CA PHE A 55 -4.63 0.79 24.75
C PHE A 55 -4.19 -0.51 24.09
N THR A 56 -3.84 -0.42 22.81
CA THR A 56 -3.20 -1.49 22.05
C THR A 56 -1.83 -1.01 21.58
N PHE A 57 -0.80 -1.81 21.83
CA PHE A 57 0.56 -1.57 21.38
C PHE A 57 0.90 -2.59 20.30
N GLY A 58 1.54 -2.13 19.24
CA GLY A 58 1.97 -2.96 18.15
C GLY A 58 3.20 -2.39 17.45
N GLY A 59 3.74 -3.17 16.54
CA GLY A 59 4.86 -2.74 15.73
C GLY A 59 5.28 -3.81 14.75
N TYR A 60 6.17 -3.43 13.83
CA TYR A 60 6.76 -4.36 12.88
C TYR A 60 8.14 -3.91 12.44
N ALA A 61 8.95 -4.85 11.98
CA ALA A 61 10.22 -4.60 11.33
C ALA A 61 10.29 -5.41 10.03
N GLU A 62 10.77 -4.78 8.98
CA GLU A 62 10.87 -5.33 7.63
C GLU A 62 12.25 -5.07 7.03
N ALA A 63 12.85 -6.09 6.43
CA ALA A 63 14.12 -5.97 5.72
C ALA A 63 14.10 -6.84 4.46
N PHE A 64 14.82 -6.41 3.44
CA PHE A 64 14.92 -7.17 2.19
C PHE A 64 16.29 -7.07 1.54
N TYR A 65 16.55 -8.03 0.65
CA TYR A 65 17.58 -7.96 -0.38
C TYR A 65 16.92 -8.16 -1.74
N GLN A 66 17.27 -7.33 -2.73
CA GLN A 66 16.74 -7.43 -4.08
C GLN A 66 17.85 -7.47 -5.11
N TRP A 67 17.71 -8.39 -6.07
CA TRP A 67 18.53 -8.45 -7.27
C TRP A 67 17.68 -8.09 -8.49
N ASN A 68 18.07 -7.04 -9.22
CA ASN A 68 17.50 -6.66 -10.51
C ASN A 68 18.42 -7.23 -11.61
N PHE A 69 17.88 -8.05 -12.50
CA PHE A 69 18.65 -8.72 -13.57
C PHE A 69 19.13 -7.75 -14.64
N ASN A 70 18.61 -6.54 -14.70
CA ASN A 70 19.17 -5.47 -15.53
C ASN A 70 20.50 -4.93 -14.98
N ALA A 71 20.85 -5.20 -13.73
CA ALA A 71 22.07 -4.76 -13.04
C ALA A 71 22.38 -3.27 -13.26
N PRO A 72 21.49 -2.33 -12.93
CA PRO A 72 21.67 -0.91 -13.16
C PRO A 72 22.78 -0.34 -12.27
N SER A 73 23.72 0.44 -12.88
CA SER A 73 24.88 0.98 -12.15
C SER A 73 24.52 2.05 -11.11
N ASN A 74 23.36 2.68 -11.23
CA ASN A 74 22.83 3.63 -10.23
C ASN A 74 22.21 2.93 -9.00
N GLY A 75 22.19 1.58 -8.96
CA GLY A 75 21.63 0.82 -7.87
C GLY A 75 20.10 0.92 -7.71
N LEU A 76 19.40 1.50 -8.71
CA LEU A 76 17.97 1.76 -8.61
C LEU A 76 17.15 0.75 -9.43
N THR A 77 16.22 0.07 -8.77
CA THR A 77 15.11 -0.63 -9.44
C THR A 77 14.00 0.37 -9.67
N ALA A 78 13.89 0.87 -10.90
CA ALA A 78 13.00 1.97 -11.23
C ALA A 78 11.52 1.61 -11.05
N TRP A 79 10.71 2.61 -10.70
CA TRP A 79 9.26 2.50 -10.55
C TRP A 79 8.80 1.42 -9.57
N ARG A 80 9.60 1.25 -8.54
CA ARG A 80 9.29 0.49 -7.32
C ARG A 80 9.23 1.45 -6.14
N GLY A 81 8.23 1.33 -5.30
CA GLY A 81 8.04 2.28 -4.22
C GLY A 81 9.04 2.08 -3.10
N PHE A 82 8.94 0.94 -2.47
CA PHE A 82 9.65 0.70 -1.21
C PHE A 82 10.74 -0.36 -1.35
N ASP A 83 10.73 -1.11 -2.44
CA ASP A 83 11.68 -2.15 -2.81
C ASP A 83 12.50 -1.77 -4.04
N ASN A 84 13.01 -0.53 -4.08
CA ASN A 84 13.67 0.05 -5.25
C ASN A 84 15.21 -0.02 -5.21
N ARG A 85 15.82 -0.73 -4.25
CA ARG A 85 17.28 -0.86 -4.13
C ARG A 85 17.78 -2.16 -4.73
N HIS A 86 18.59 -2.04 -5.80
CA HIS A 86 19.27 -3.16 -6.41
C HIS A 86 20.52 -3.54 -5.61
N ASN A 87 20.74 -4.86 -5.43
CA ASN A 87 21.94 -5.47 -4.85
C ASN A 87 22.33 -4.88 -3.48
N SER A 88 21.34 -4.68 -2.61
CA SER A 88 21.54 -4.10 -1.30
C SER A 88 20.62 -4.73 -0.26
N PHE A 89 21.20 -5.10 0.90
CA PHE A 89 20.39 -5.37 2.09
C PHE A 89 19.82 -4.06 2.62
N THR A 90 18.53 -4.01 2.80
CA THR A 90 17.82 -2.78 3.13
C THR A 90 16.86 -3.02 4.30
N VAL A 91 16.97 -2.21 5.35
CA VAL A 91 15.90 -2.09 6.34
C VAL A 91 14.76 -1.30 5.67
N SER A 92 13.68 -2.00 5.35
CA SER A 92 12.54 -1.42 4.63
C SER A 92 11.77 -0.47 5.53
N ASN A 93 11.24 -0.98 6.63
CA ASN A 93 10.51 -0.19 7.59
C ASN A 93 10.56 -0.81 8.98
N VAL A 94 10.66 0.04 9.99
CA VAL A 94 10.42 -0.30 11.40
C VAL A 94 9.37 0.65 11.92
N SER A 95 8.27 0.14 12.44
CA SER A 95 7.16 0.95 12.95
C SER A 95 6.78 0.54 14.36
N LEU A 96 6.45 1.54 15.17
CA LEU A 96 5.83 1.39 16.48
C LEU A 96 4.47 2.08 16.43
N ASP A 97 3.45 1.43 16.99
CA ASP A 97 2.05 1.82 16.89
C ASP A 97 1.37 1.75 18.25
N VAL A 98 0.69 2.82 18.62
CA VAL A 98 -0.14 2.91 19.82
C VAL A 98 -1.53 3.36 19.40
N GLN A 99 -2.54 2.58 19.77
CA GLN A 99 -3.95 2.88 19.53
C GLN A 99 -4.69 2.90 20.84
N TRP A 100 -5.74 3.71 20.93
CA TRP A 100 -6.66 3.70 22.06
C TRP A 100 -8.11 3.87 21.63
N ASP A 101 -9.00 3.19 22.35
CA ASP A 101 -10.46 3.37 22.30
C ASP A 101 -10.97 3.26 23.74
N TYR A 102 -11.24 4.40 24.36
CA TYR A 102 -11.66 4.51 25.73
C TYR A 102 -12.87 5.43 25.84
N GLU A 103 -14.01 4.89 26.26
CA GLU A 103 -15.27 5.64 26.40
C GLU A 103 -15.67 6.46 25.15
N GLY A 104 -15.34 5.91 23.96
CA GLY A 104 -15.59 6.55 22.69
C GLY A 104 -14.51 7.55 22.24
N VAL A 105 -13.54 7.86 23.12
CA VAL A 105 -12.35 8.64 22.73
C VAL A 105 -11.39 7.71 22.00
N VAL A 106 -11.14 7.94 20.73
CA VAL A 106 -10.28 7.11 19.88
C VAL A 106 -9.06 7.87 19.40
N GLY A 107 -7.98 7.18 19.20
CA GLY A 107 -6.81 7.77 18.56
C GLY A 107 -5.74 6.75 18.24
N ARG A 108 -4.77 7.19 17.46
CA ARG A 108 -3.62 6.40 17.03
C ARG A 108 -2.41 7.30 16.81
N VAL A 109 -1.25 6.81 17.23
CA VAL A 109 0.06 7.35 16.86
C VAL A 109 0.92 6.19 16.39
N ALA A 110 1.35 6.26 15.12
CA ALA A 110 2.28 5.30 14.54
C ALA A 110 3.52 6.04 14.03
N LEU A 111 4.68 5.66 14.55
CA LEU A 111 5.97 6.18 14.15
C LEU A 111 6.70 5.14 13.30
N GLN A 112 7.56 5.61 12.38
CA GLN A 112 8.28 4.73 11.47
C GLN A 112 9.67 5.26 11.12
N VAL A 113 10.58 4.34 10.76
CA VAL A 113 11.93 4.65 10.29
C VAL A 113 12.39 3.59 9.30
N GLY A 114 13.17 3.96 8.31
CA GLY A 114 13.70 3.05 7.30
C GLY A 114 13.68 3.64 5.89
N HIS A 115 13.79 2.76 4.91
CA HIS A 115 13.78 3.16 3.49
C HIS A 115 12.39 3.55 2.99
N THR A 116 11.35 2.80 3.40
CA THR A 116 9.95 3.05 3.03
C THR A 116 9.52 4.49 3.31
N PRO A 117 9.65 5.04 4.55
CA PRO A 117 9.24 6.41 4.82
C PRO A 117 9.99 7.45 3.98
N SER A 118 11.27 7.23 3.69
CA SER A 118 12.04 8.12 2.81
C SER A 118 11.60 8.05 1.35
N SER A 119 11.02 6.92 0.92
CA SER A 119 10.56 6.73 -0.45
C SER A 119 9.16 7.31 -0.69
N TYR A 120 8.18 6.99 0.15
CA TYR A 120 6.82 7.44 -0.12
C TYR A 120 6.62 8.92 0.17
N TYR A 121 7.40 9.51 1.08
CA TYR A 121 7.31 10.93 1.37
C TYR A 121 7.82 11.81 0.22
N LEU A 122 8.57 11.26 -0.73
CA LEU A 122 8.94 11.95 -1.98
C LEU A 122 7.71 12.29 -2.85
N ALA A 123 6.57 11.66 -2.58
CA ALA A 123 5.30 11.98 -3.23
C ALA A 123 4.57 13.20 -2.62
N GLU A 124 5.08 13.77 -1.51
CA GLU A 124 4.53 15.01 -0.93
C GLU A 124 4.67 16.15 -1.94
N PRO A 125 3.57 16.83 -2.32
CA PRO A 125 3.63 17.90 -3.29
C PRO A 125 4.44 19.10 -2.77
N GLY A 126 5.29 19.64 -3.61
CA GLY A 126 6.01 20.87 -3.32
C GLY A 126 5.06 22.04 -3.05
N GLN A 127 5.37 22.86 -2.04
CA GLN A 127 4.56 24.03 -1.71
C GLN A 127 5.03 25.25 -2.51
N SER A 128 4.17 25.75 -3.39
CA SER A 128 4.41 26.98 -4.13
C SER A 128 4.33 28.18 -3.20
N GLY A 129 5.42 28.92 -3.05
CA GLY A 129 5.45 30.19 -2.29
C GLY A 129 5.35 30.03 -0.76
N ALA A 130 5.24 28.83 -0.24
CA ALA A 130 5.29 28.59 1.21
C ALA A 130 6.72 28.70 1.70
N ALA A 131 6.92 29.36 2.83
CA ALA A 131 8.20 29.52 3.49
C ALA A 131 8.07 29.40 5.01
N GLY A 132 9.14 29.04 5.66
CA GLY A 132 9.20 28.95 7.11
C GLY A 132 8.31 27.86 7.68
N VAL A 133 7.60 28.17 8.75
CA VAL A 133 6.79 27.21 9.52
C VAL A 133 5.58 26.65 8.77
N ASN A 134 5.18 27.26 7.67
CA ASN A 134 4.05 26.81 6.86
C ASN A 134 4.47 25.87 5.73
N ALA A 135 5.77 25.64 5.53
CA ALA A 135 6.27 24.68 4.55
C ALA A 135 6.17 23.26 5.08
N THR A 136 5.96 22.29 4.18
CA THR A 136 6.13 20.87 4.54
C THR A 136 7.58 20.59 4.91
N ASN A 137 7.78 19.66 5.83
CA ASN A 137 9.11 19.29 6.31
C ASN A 137 9.27 17.75 6.29
N ASP A 138 9.93 17.25 5.25
CA ASP A 138 10.20 15.82 5.05
C ASP A 138 11.11 15.24 6.13
N ALA A 139 12.00 16.04 6.71
CA ALA A 139 12.87 15.61 7.79
C ALA A 139 12.08 15.26 9.08
N LEU A 140 10.86 15.75 9.21
CA LEU A 140 9.98 15.46 10.35
C LEU A 140 8.86 14.49 9.97
N TRP A 141 8.06 14.84 8.98
CA TRP A 141 6.80 14.15 8.71
C TRP A 141 6.96 12.73 8.18
N LYS A 142 8.05 12.40 7.50
CA LYS A 142 8.33 11.02 7.06
C LYS A 142 8.40 10.01 8.20
N TYR A 143 8.67 10.45 9.43
CA TYR A 143 8.72 9.57 10.59
C TYR A 143 7.37 9.35 11.27
N VAL A 144 6.35 10.12 10.90
CA VAL A 144 4.98 9.97 11.40
C VAL A 144 4.15 9.23 10.36
N GLN A 145 3.90 7.94 10.59
CA GLN A 145 3.09 7.14 9.67
C GLN A 145 1.60 7.49 9.80
N GLN A 146 1.11 7.63 11.03
CA GLN A 146 -0.24 8.07 11.34
C GLN A 146 -0.25 8.85 12.65
N GLY A 147 -1.14 9.83 12.74
CA GLY A 147 -1.36 10.60 13.95
C GLY A 147 -2.73 11.24 13.91
N PHE A 148 -3.71 10.63 14.60
CA PHE A 148 -5.07 11.15 14.63
C PHE A 148 -5.74 10.93 15.98
N ALA A 149 -6.75 11.77 16.24
CA ALA A 149 -7.66 11.62 17.37
C ALA A 149 -9.11 11.75 16.90
N GLY A 150 -10.06 11.23 17.68
CA GLY A 150 -11.46 11.27 17.33
C GLY A 150 -12.38 10.89 18.47
N TYR A 151 -13.66 10.90 18.15
CA TYR A 151 -14.71 10.51 19.10
C TYR A 151 -15.82 9.73 18.40
N ARG A 152 -16.33 8.70 19.11
CA ARG A 152 -17.46 7.90 18.68
C ARG A 152 -18.74 8.41 19.32
N PHE A 153 -19.51 9.16 18.55
CA PHE A 153 -20.80 9.69 18.98
C PHE A 153 -21.85 8.57 19.05
N PRO A 154 -22.76 8.58 20.05
CA PRO A 154 -23.88 7.64 20.16
C PRO A 154 -25.01 7.98 19.16
N PHE A 155 -24.66 8.16 17.89
CA PHE A 155 -25.58 8.42 16.78
C PHE A 155 -25.63 7.20 15.86
N GLY A 156 -26.83 6.70 15.56
CA GLY A 156 -27.03 5.48 14.78
C GLY A 156 -26.36 4.28 15.47
N ARG A 157 -25.46 3.61 14.76
CA ARG A 157 -24.64 2.49 15.28
C ARG A 157 -23.24 2.94 15.75
N GLY A 158 -23.07 4.21 16.07
CA GLY A 158 -21.81 4.81 16.52
C GLY A 158 -21.11 5.57 15.40
N LEU A 159 -21.46 6.84 15.21
CA LEU A 159 -20.78 7.73 14.28
C LEU A 159 -19.37 8.05 14.79
N LEU A 160 -18.34 7.58 14.11
CA LEU A 160 -16.94 7.86 14.42
C LEU A 160 -16.44 9.05 13.62
N VAL A 161 -16.02 10.12 14.29
CA VAL A 161 -15.38 11.29 13.67
C VAL A 161 -13.94 11.36 14.13
N GLN A 162 -13.01 11.49 13.17
CA GLN A 162 -11.56 11.51 13.41
C GLN A 162 -10.91 12.65 12.63
N ALA A 163 -9.85 13.24 13.19
CA ALA A 163 -9.05 14.29 12.56
C ALA A 163 -7.55 14.01 12.75
N GLY A 164 -6.76 14.26 11.73
CA GLY A 164 -5.30 14.07 11.75
C GLY A 164 -4.72 13.51 10.46
N LEU A 165 -3.58 12.83 10.58
CA LEU A 165 -2.86 12.16 9.49
C LEU A 165 -3.22 10.68 9.47
N PHE A 166 -3.72 10.22 8.33
CA PHE A 166 -4.15 8.85 8.08
C PHE A 166 -3.36 8.23 6.94
N LEU A 167 -3.11 6.92 6.99
CA LEU A 167 -2.82 6.18 5.74
C LEU A 167 -4.06 6.21 4.85
N SER A 168 -3.83 6.21 3.54
CA SER A 168 -4.92 6.28 2.56
C SER A 168 -5.82 5.04 2.67
N PRO A 169 -7.15 5.21 2.64
CA PRO A 169 -8.10 4.11 2.58
C PRO A 169 -8.32 3.58 1.14
N ILE A 170 -7.57 4.10 0.16
CA ILE A 170 -7.77 3.84 -1.26
C ILE A 170 -6.89 2.66 -1.68
N GLY A 171 -7.51 1.66 -2.31
CA GLY A 171 -6.83 0.43 -2.71
C GLY A 171 -6.65 -0.60 -1.59
N PRO A 172 -6.40 -1.86 -1.94
CA PRO A 172 -6.30 -2.97 -0.99
C PRO A 172 -4.89 -3.20 -0.43
N GLU A 173 -3.86 -2.58 -1.01
CA GLU A 173 -2.47 -2.81 -0.62
C GLU A 173 -2.02 -1.79 0.44
N GLY A 174 -1.41 -2.28 1.51
CA GLY A 174 -0.93 -1.47 2.63
C GLY A 174 0.55 -1.08 2.54
N ILE A 175 0.97 -0.16 3.41
CA ILE A 175 2.38 0.23 3.56
C ILE A 175 3.18 -0.89 4.22
N ALA A 176 2.65 -1.57 5.24
CA ALA A 176 3.32 -2.70 5.87
C ALA A 176 3.22 -3.94 4.97
N VAL A 177 4.34 -4.66 4.79
CA VAL A 177 4.40 -5.88 3.95
C VAL A 177 3.52 -6.98 4.54
N ARG A 178 3.41 -7.05 5.88
CA ARG A 178 2.56 -8.04 6.56
C ARG A 178 1.10 -7.99 6.10
N ASP A 179 0.62 -6.82 5.66
CA ASP A 179 -0.77 -6.59 5.24
C ASP A 179 -0.99 -6.95 3.76
N ASN A 180 0.06 -7.38 3.05
CA ASN A 180 0.03 -7.71 1.62
C ASN A 180 0.36 -9.17 1.36
N TRP A 181 -0.15 -9.73 0.25
CA TRP A 181 0.18 -11.10 -0.17
C TRP A 181 1.53 -11.21 -0.87
N ASN A 182 1.97 -10.14 -1.53
CA ASN A 182 3.26 -10.02 -2.20
C ASN A 182 4.20 -9.11 -1.40
N TRP A 183 5.51 -9.20 -1.63
CA TRP A 183 6.48 -8.26 -1.08
C TRP A 183 6.34 -6.88 -1.72
N SER A 184 6.39 -6.85 -3.06
CA SER A 184 6.23 -5.63 -3.84
C SER A 184 4.76 -5.25 -3.98
N ARG A 185 4.48 -3.94 -4.13
CA ARG A 185 3.13 -3.43 -4.42
C ARG A 185 2.86 -3.49 -5.92
N SER A 186 1.58 -3.56 -6.30
CA SER A 186 1.17 -3.49 -7.71
C SER A 186 1.52 -2.17 -8.36
N THR A 187 1.47 -2.13 -9.68
CA THR A 187 1.59 -0.88 -10.43
C THR A 187 0.49 0.12 -10.05
N LEU A 188 -0.71 -0.38 -9.72
CA LEU A 188 -1.85 0.45 -9.31
C LEU A 188 -1.57 1.20 -8.00
N PHE A 189 -0.82 0.62 -7.08
CA PHE A 189 -0.48 1.24 -5.80
C PHE A 189 0.21 2.61 -5.99
N PHE A 190 1.02 2.77 -7.07
CA PHE A 190 1.67 4.04 -7.39
C PHE A 190 0.74 5.07 -8.01
N ALA A 191 -0.41 4.63 -8.50
CA ALA A 191 -1.48 5.48 -9.00
C ALA A 191 -2.52 5.81 -7.91
N LEU A 192 -2.15 5.73 -6.64
CA LEU A 192 -2.98 6.02 -5.48
C LEU A 192 -2.22 6.91 -4.49
N PRO A 193 -2.93 7.71 -3.69
CA PRO A 193 -2.30 8.41 -2.56
C PRO A 193 -1.94 7.42 -1.46
N TYR A 194 -0.89 7.72 -0.71
CA TYR A 194 -0.39 6.88 0.37
C TYR A 194 -0.91 7.33 1.73
N TYR A 195 -1.19 8.63 1.89
CA TYR A 195 -1.66 9.25 3.13
C TYR A 195 -2.46 10.53 2.86
N HIS A 196 -3.23 10.92 3.87
CA HIS A 196 -4.01 12.15 3.87
C HIS A 196 -4.01 12.80 5.25
N THR A 197 -3.97 14.11 5.31
CA THR A 197 -4.31 14.89 6.51
C THR A 197 -5.69 15.53 6.33
N GLY A 198 -6.55 15.38 7.33
CA GLY A 198 -7.90 15.94 7.25
C GLY A 198 -8.84 15.43 8.32
N VAL A 199 -10.12 15.37 7.98
CA VAL A 199 -11.20 14.88 8.84
C VAL A 199 -11.98 13.81 8.11
N ARG A 200 -12.35 12.74 8.82
CA ARG A 200 -13.24 11.70 8.30
C ARG A 200 -14.34 11.35 9.30
N ALA A 201 -15.52 11.02 8.78
CA ALA A 201 -16.69 10.60 9.53
C ALA A 201 -17.17 9.26 8.99
N SER A 202 -17.16 8.22 9.81
CA SER A 202 -17.54 6.85 9.46
C SER A 202 -18.79 6.44 10.23
N LEU A 203 -19.82 5.99 9.51
CA LEU A 203 -21.09 5.55 10.06
C LEU A 203 -21.37 4.09 9.67
N PRO A 204 -21.39 3.14 10.60
CA PRO A 204 -21.94 1.82 10.37
C PRO A 204 -23.45 1.90 10.12
N LEU A 205 -23.90 1.57 8.91
CA LEU A 205 -25.33 1.53 8.56
C LEU A 205 -25.97 0.22 9.03
N THR A 206 -25.21 -0.88 8.92
CA THR A 206 -25.56 -2.21 9.41
C THR A 206 -24.32 -2.88 10.03
N GLU A 207 -24.41 -4.13 10.42
CA GLU A 207 -23.26 -4.94 10.88
C GLU A 207 -22.24 -5.22 9.74
N ARG A 208 -22.61 -4.99 8.50
CA ARG A 208 -21.80 -5.31 7.31
C ARG A 208 -21.47 -4.09 6.44
N TRP A 209 -22.26 -3.02 6.55
CA TRP A 209 -22.09 -1.81 5.74
C TRP A 209 -21.59 -0.63 6.57
N VAL A 210 -20.51 -0.02 6.11
CA VAL A 210 -20.00 1.25 6.63
C VAL A 210 -19.91 2.25 5.48
N VAL A 211 -20.32 3.48 5.73
CA VAL A 211 -20.10 4.61 4.84
C VAL A 211 -19.17 5.60 5.54
N THR A 212 -18.16 6.07 4.82
CA THR A 212 -17.20 7.09 5.29
C THR A 212 -17.23 8.28 4.36
N LEU A 213 -17.35 9.47 4.94
CA LEU A 213 -17.16 10.75 4.27
C LEU A 213 -15.88 11.39 4.80
N ALA A 214 -15.08 12.00 3.93
CA ALA A 214 -13.87 12.67 4.37
C ALA A 214 -13.58 13.95 3.58
N GLY A 215 -12.93 14.90 4.24
CA GLY A 215 -12.31 16.08 3.65
C GLY A 215 -10.83 16.10 3.98
N TYR A 216 -9.99 16.21 2.96
CA TYR A 216 -8.54 16.11 3.06
C TYR A 216 -7.84 17.36 2.50
N ASN A 217 -6.60 17.59 2.90
CA ASN A 217 -5.74 18.61 2.31
C ASN A 217 -5.45 18.33 0.83
N GLY A 218 -5.37 17.05 0.44
CA GLY A 218 -5.12 16.63 -0.95
C GLY A 218 -4.51 15.24 -1.05
N TRP A 219 -3.92 14.98 -2.20
CA TRP A 219 -3.24 13.74 -2.58
C TRP A 219 -1.82 13.74 -2.01
N ASN A 220 -1.51 12.86 -1.07
CA ASN A 220 -0.21 12.78 -0.37
C ASN A 220 0.19 14.09 0.34
N SER A 221 -0.76 14.87 0.85
CA SER A 221 -0.48 16.16 1.46
C SER A 221 -0.60 16.08 2.97
N VAL A 222 0.52 16.21 3.69
CA VAL A 222 0.52 16.48 5.14
C VAL A 222 0.17 17.94 5.37
N VAL A 223 0.84 18.84 4.67
CA VAL A 223 0.57 20.27 4.65
C VAL A 223 -0.04 20.62 3.30
N ASP A 224 -1.12 21.37 3.30
CA ASP A 224 -1.83 21.76 2.09
C ASP A 224 -0.95 22.62 1.16
N ASN A 225 -0.87 22.27 -0.10
CA ASN A 225 -0.08 22.97 -1.13
C ASN A 225 -0.92 23.94 -1.99
N ASN A 226 -2.23 24.03 -1.72
CA ASN A 226 -3.17 24.93 -2.40
C ASN A 226 -4.30 25.36 -1.43
N SER A 227 -5.34 26.05 -1.92
CA SER A 227 -6.46 26.51 -1.10
C SER A 227 -7.66 25.58 -1.10
N GLU A 228 -7.65 24.57 -1.97
CA GLU A 228 -8.78 23.67 -2.19
C GLU A 228 -8.64 22.43 -1.31
N LYS A 229 -9.78 21.85 -0.93
CA LYS A 229 -9.82 20.59 -0.21
C LYS A 229 -10.31 19.46 -1.12
N SER A 230 -9.77 18.28 -0.89
CA SER A 230 -10.21 17.07 -1.57
C SER A 230 -11.29 16.38 -0.75
N LEU A 231 -12.27 15.82 -1.43
CA LEU A 231 -13.42 15.13 -0.83
C LEU A 231 -13.36 13.64 -1.16
N SER A 232 -13.77 12.80 -0.21
CA SER A 232 -13.87 11.37 -0.42
C SER A 232 -15.18 10.82 0.15
N VAL A 233 -15.76 9.87 -0.59
CA VAL A 233 -16.91 9.07 -0.18
C VAL A 233 -16.56 7.60 -0.39
N GLN A 234 -16.66 6.81 0.68
CA GLN A 234 -16.38 5.38 0.63
C GLN A 234 -17.56 4.57 1.17
N ALA A 235 -17.89 3.49 0.49
CA ALA A 235 -18.80 2.46 1.00
C ALA A 235 -18.05 1.13 1.09
N THR A 236 -18.10 0.51 2.26
CA THR A 236 -17.46 -0.76 2.54
C THR A 236 -18.51 -1.78 2.97
N TYR A 237 -18.45 -2.99 2.39
CA TYR A 237 -19.23 -4.14 2.78
C TYR A 237 -18.31 -5.27 3.22
N ALA A 238 -18.54 -5.83 4.40
CA ALA A 238 -17.73 -6.93 4.91
C ALA A 238 -18.58 -8.07 5.46
N VAL A 239 -18.20 -9.29 5.09
CA VAL A 239 -18.61 -10.53 5.74
C VAL A 239 -17.34 -11.09 6.39
N PRO A 240 -17.24 -11.12 7.72
CA PRO A 240 -16.03 -11.55 8.42
C PRO A 240 -15.48 -12.86 7.86
N GLU A 241 -14.16 -12.93 7.67
CA GLU A 241 -13.40 -14.11 7.19
C GLU A 241 -13.80 -14.61 5.80
N LYS A 242 -14.67 -13.93 5.06
CA LYS A 242 -15.18 -14.40 3.77
C LYS A 242 -15.06 -13.38 2.64
N LEU A 243 -15.50 -12.16 2.86
CA LEU A 243 -15.64 -11.17 1.78
C LEU A 243 -15.45 -9.76 2.33
N ALA A 244 -14.64 -8.97 1.67
CA ALA A 244 -14.58 -7.52 1.85
C ALA A 244 -14.70 -6.84 0.48
N VAL A 245 -15.55 -5.83 0.39
CA VAL A 245 -15.76 -5.02 -0.81
C VAL A 245 -15.63 -3.56 -0.40
N SER A 246 -14.88 -2.79 -1.15
CA SER A 246 -14.80 -1.34 -0.99
C SER A 246 -15.01 -0.66 -2.34
N VAL A 247 -15.79 0.42 -2.33
CA VAL A 247 -15.92 1.35 -3.45
C VAL A 247 -15.73 2.75 -2.91
N LEU A 248 -14.86 3.51 -3.54
CA LEU A 248 -14.47 4.84 -3.09
C LEU A 248 -14.41 5.82 -4.28
N TYR A 249 -14.99 7.00 -4.08
CA TYR A 249 -14.75 8.16 -4.92
C TYR A 249 -13.87 9.15 -4.15
N PHE A 250 -12.90 9.73 -4.86
CA PHE A 250 -12.06 10.84 -4.39
C PHE A 250 -12.02 11.94 -5.45
N GLY A 251 -12.12 13.20 -5.04
CA GLY A 251 -12.06 14.32 -5.97
C GLY A 251 -11.55 15.59 -5.32
N GLY A 252 -10.66 16.28 -6.03
CA GLY A 252 -10.05 17.53 -5.58
C GLY A 252 -9.12 18.16 -6.61
N VAL A 253 -8.62 19.35 -6.32
CA VAL A 253 -7.58 20.00 -7.12
C VAL A 253 -6.22 19.53 -6.59
N GLU A 254 -5.48 18.80 -7.44
CA GLU A 254 -4.24 18.12 -7.03
C GLU A 254 -2.99 18.69 -7.76
N ARG A 255 -3.19 19.64 -8.68
CA ARG A 255 -2.08 20.32 -9.33
C ARG A 255 -1.61 21.50 -8.48
N SER A 256 -0.31 21.72 -8.48
CA SER A 256 0.30 22.87 -7.78
C SER A 256 -0.20 24.20 -8.35
N VAL A 257 -0.19 25.24 -7.54
CA VAL A 257 -0.47 26.59 -8.00
C VAL A 257 0.50 26.99 -9.10
N GLY A 258 -0.05 27.50 -10.22
CA GLY A 258 0.76 27.89 -11.40
C GLY A 258 1.08 26.76 -12.38
N ALA A 259 0.60 25.55 -12.16
CA ALA A 259 0.72 24.46 -13.13
C ALA A 259 0.02 24.82 -14.47
N VAL A 260 0.58 24.37 -15.59
CA VAL A 260 0.02 24.63 -16.94
C VAL A 260 -1.38 24.01 -17.13
N GLU A 261 -1.70 22.99 -16.38
CA GLU A 261 -3.01 22.32 -16.30
C GLU A 261 -4.07 23.20 -15.63
N GLY A 262 -3.65 24.26 -14.90
CA GLY A 262 -4.54 25.10 -14.13
C GLY A 262 -5.12 24.42 -12.89
N ARG A 263 -6.23 24.96 -12.40
CA ARG A 263 -6.98 24.42 -11.23
C ARG A 263 -7.92 23.30 -11.66
N ALA A 264 -7.36 22.19 -12.13
CA ALA A 264 -8.12 21.05 -12.62
C ALA A 264 -8.55 20.12 -11.48
N TRP A 265 -9.84 19.76 -11.46
CA TRP A 265 -10.33 18.68 -10.59
C TRP A 265 -9.88 17.33 -11.10
N ARG A 266 -9.19 16.60 -10.24
CA ARG A 266 -8.90 15.19 -10.42
C ARG A 266 -10.00 14.38 -9.79
N HIS A 267 -10.55 13.44 -10.56
CA HIS A 267 -11.57 12.49 -10.12
C HIS A 267 -10.96 11.10 -10.11
N LEU A 268 -11.11 10.37 -9.03
CA LEU A 268 -10.71 8.98 -8.90
C LEU A 268 -11.92 8.15 -8.45
N LEU A 269 -12.13 7.01 -9.11
CA LEU A 269 -12.97 5.92 -8.63
C LEU A 269 -12.08 4.70 -8.37
N ASP A 270 -12.16 4.15 -7.17
CA ASP A 270 -11.46 2.94 -6.75
C ASP A 270 -12.45 1.88 -6.30
N ALA A 271 -12.23 0.64 -6.68
CA ALA A 271 -13.03 -0.48 -6.22
C ALA A 271 -12.16 -1.72 -6.04
N HIS A 272 -12.31 -2.40 -4.91
CA HIS A 272 -11.63 -3.67 -4.70
C HIS A 272 -12.49 -4.68 -3.94
N VAL A 273 -12.18 -5.95 -4.17
CA VAL A 273 -12.84 -7.10 -3.55
C VAL A 273 -11.77 -8.08 -3.09
N THR A 274 -11.81 -8.44 -1.82
CA THR A 274 -11.06 -9.57 -1.26
C THR A 274 -12.04 -10.67 -0.91
N TRP A 275 -11.84 -11.87 -1.47
CA TRP A 275 -12.76 -12.99 -1.33
C TRP A 275 -12.04 -14.29 -0.98
N VAL A 276 -12.34 -14.85 0.18
CA VAL A 276 -11.96 -16.21 0.56
C VAL A 276 -12.93 -17.18 -0.07
N THR A 277 -12.54 -17.75 -1.22
CA THR A 277 -13.41 -18.64 -1.99
C THR A 277 -13.49 -20.02 -1.36
N THR A 278 -12.36 -20.50 -0.83
CA THR A 278 -12.21 -21.77 -0.13
C THR A 278 -11.15 -21.63 0.98
N PRO A 279 -11.01 -22.58 1.91
CA PRO A 279 -9.96 -22.54 2.93
C PRO A 279 -8.52 -22.48 2.37
N PHE A 280 -8.32 -22.89 1.12
CA PHE A 280 -7.00 -22.90 0.47
C PHE A 280 -6.81 -21.80 -0.58
N LEU A 281 -7.87 -21.05 -0.98
CA LEU A 281 -7.80 -20.05 -2.04
C LEU A 281 -8.50 -18.75 -1.62
N SER A 282 -7.76 -17.66 -1.66
CA SER A 282 -8.27 -16.30 -1.58
C SER A 282 -7.97 -15.54 -2.86
N LEU A 283 -8.90 -14.72 -3.30
CA LEU A 283 -8.80 -13.87 -4.48
C LEU A 283 -8.88 -12.39 -4.08
N LEU A 284 -8.14 -11.55 -4.78
CA LEU A 284 -8.20 -10.09 -4.67
C LEU A 284 -8.33 -9.52 -6.08
N LEU A 285 -9.38 -8.72 -6.27
CA LEU A 285 -9.63 -7.94 -7.47
C LEU A 285 -9.52 -6.47 -7.09
N HIS A 286 -8.80 -5.68 -7.87
CA HIS A 286 -8.69 -4.24 -7.69
C HIS A 286 -8.79 -3.55 -9.04
N ALA A 287 -9.58 -2.50 -9.12
CA ALA A 287 -9.66 -1.63 -10.28
C ALA A 287 -9.72 -0.18 -9.81
N ASN A 288 -8.96 0.69 -10.45
CA ASN A 288 -9.07 2.12 -10.26
C ASN A 288 -9.01 2.86 -11.59
N GLY A 289 -9.58 4.05 -11.62
CA GLY A 289 -9.50 4.91 -12.78
C GLY A 289 -9.79 6.35 -12.39
N GLY A 290 -9.19 7.27 -13.14
CA GLY A 290 -9.42 8.68 -12.89
C GLY A 290 -9.32 9.55 -14.13
N LEU A 291 -9.87 10.74 -13.99
CA LEU A 291 -9.91 11.78 -15.01
C LEU A 291 -9.52 13.12 -14.38
N GLU A 292 -8.77 13.89 -15.13
CA GLU A 292 -8.40 15.27 -14.80
C GLU A 292 -8.60 16.13 -16.05
N PRO A 293 -9.84 16.66 -16.29
CA PRO A 293 -10.07 17.68 -17.30
C PRO A 293 -9.31 18.95 -16.93
N ASN A 294 -8.42 19.42 -17.79
CA ASN A 294 -7.51 20.52 -17.49
C ASN A 294 -7.37 21.51 -18.66
N ALA A 295 -6.65 22.60 -18.47
CA ALA A 295 -6.53 23.68 -19.47
C ALA A 295 -5.84 23.26 -20.78
N VAL A 296 -5.06 22.17 -20.77
CA VAL A 296 -4.33 21.65 -21.94
C VAL A 296 -4.91 20.34 -22.48
N GLY A 297 -6.03 19.87 -21.93
CA GLY A 297 -6.74 18.68 -22.39
C GLY A 297 -7.36 17.87 -21.27
N VAL A 298 -7.40 16.55 -21.46
CA VAL A 298 -7.86 15.59 -20.44
C VAL A 298 -6.74 14.59 -20.18
N SER A 299 -6.26 14.59 -18.94
CA SER A 299 -5.42 13.52 -18.42
C SER A 299 -6.31 12.45 -17.77
N GLY A 300 -5.85 11.20 -17.74
CA GLY A 300 -6.59 10.15 -17.09
C GLY A 300 -5.84 8.83 -17.07
N TRP A 301 -6.33 7.90 -16.28
CA TRP A 301 -5.77 6.55 -16.17
C TRP A 301 -6.87 5.52 -15.90
N LEU A 302 -6.54 4.27 -16.19
CA LEU A 302 -7.34 3.11 -15.83
C LEU A 302 -6.39 1.96 -15.50
N GLY A 303 -6.59 1.33 -14.36
CA GLY A 303 -5.78 0.21 -13.90
C GLY A 303 -6.62 -0.93 -13.34
N ALA A 304 -6.08 -2.13 -13.44
CA ALA A 304 -6.64 -3.33 -12.86
C ALA A 304 -5.55 -4.26 -12.32
N ALA A 305 -5.85 -4.94 -11.22
CA ALA A 305 -5.02 -6.00 -10.65
C ALA A 305 -5.87 -7.19 -10.22
N LEU A 306 -5.32 -8.38 -10.45
CA LEU A 306 -5.85 -9.64 -9.95
C LEU A 306 -4.74 -10.34 -9.16
N ALA A 307 -5.05 -10.75 -7.93
CA ALA A 307 -4.17 -11.60 -7.15
C ALA A 307 -4.92 -12.83 -6.62
N ALA A 308 -4.16 -13.93 -6.51
CA ALA A 308 -4.61 -15.17 -5.92
C ALA A 308 -3.60 -15.62 -4.86
N ARG A 309 -4.07 -15.99 -3.68
CA ARG A 309 -3.26 -16.56 -2.61
C ARG A 309 -3.71 -17.97 -2.30
N PHE A 310 -2.76 -18.89 -2.33
CA PHE A 310 -2.95 -20.30 -2.03
C PHE A 310 -2.35 -20.60 -0.66
N THR A 311 -3.16 -21.14 0.25
CA THR A 311 -2.73 -21.70 1.53
C THR A 311 -2.35 -23.16 1.29
N VAL A 312 -1.06 -23.43 1.02
CA VAL A 312 -0.55 -24.77 0.74
C VAL A 312 -0.44 -25.60 2.01
N ARG A 313 0.01 -24.94 3.09
CA ARG A 313 0.07 -25.43 4.46
C ARG A 313 -0.21 -24.25 5.41
N PRO A 314 -0.50 -24.50 6.68
CA PRO A 314 -0.71 -23.39 7.63
C PRO A 314 0.45 -22.40 7.77
N TRP A 315 1.64 -22.83 7.39
CA TRP A 315 2.88 -22.06 7.43
C TRP A 315 3.45 -21.73 6.04
N LEU A 316 2.83 -22.22 4.94
CA LEU A 316 3.32 -22.06 3.57
C LEU A 316 2.24 -21.51 2.65
N PHE A 317 2.51 -20.36 2.04
CA PHE A 317 1.60 -19.69 1.14
C PHE A 317 2.29 -19.40 -0.19
N VAL A 318 1.50 -19.38 -1.25
CA VAL A 318 1.93 -18.95 -2.59
C VAL A 318 0.96 -17.87 -3.06
N ALA A 319 1.48 -16.74 -3.48
CA ALA A 319 0.69 -15.65 -4.04
C ALA A 319 1.13 -15.36 -5.48
N LEU A 320 0.14 -15.16 -6.36
CA LEU A 320 0.34 -14.74 -7.73
C LEU A 320 -0.42 -13.43 -7.94
N ARG A 321 0.16 -12.46 -8.65
CA ARG A 321 -0.48 -11.20 -9.02
C ARG A 321 -0.13 -10.82 -10.44
N GLY A 322 -1.12 -10.38 -11.20
CA GLY A 322 -0.96 -9.65 -12.46
C GLY A 322 -1.64 -8.30 -12.35
N ASP A 323 -0.99 -7.26 -12.83
CA ASP A 323 -1.55 -5.91 -12.82
C ASP A 323 -1.15 -5.11 -14.06
N VAL A 324 -1.99 -4.15 -14.43
CA VAL A 324 -1.81 -3.29 -15.58
C VAL A 324 -2.42 -1.91 -15.31
N LEU A 325 -1.75 -0.86 -15.80
CA LEU A 325 -2.23 0.50 -15.75
C LEU A 325 -1.97 1.17 -17.11
N HIS A 326 -3.03 1.76 -17.66
CA HIS A 326 -2.97 2.63 -18.83
C HIS A 326 -3.09 4.08 -18.37
N GLU A 327 -2.17 4.95 -18.83
CA GLU A 327 -2.17 6.38 -18.56
C GLU A 327 -2.23 7.17 -19.86
N ARG A 328 -3.05 8.23 -19.86
CA ARG A 328 -3.15 9.20 -20.95
C ARG A 328 -2.96 10.61 -20.38
N HIS A 329 -2.01 11.35 -20.90
CA HIS A 329 -1.75 12.72 -20.42
C HIS A 329 -1.79 13.79 -21.54
N GLY A 330 -1.74 13.42 -22.82
CA GLY A 330 -1.81 14.35 -23.93
C GLY A 330 -0.67 15.38 -23.90
N ARG A 331 -1.02 16.67 -23.75
CA ARG A 331 -0.08 17.78 -23.60
C ARG A 331 0.20 18.17 -22.14
N ALA A 332 -0.53 17.58 -21.20
CA ALA A 332 -0.33 17.79 -19.77
C ALA A 332 0.92 17.05 -19.29
N GLN A 333 1.42 17.43 -18.12
CA GLN A 333 2.42 16.62 -17.44
C GLN A 333 1.80 15.26 -17.04
N PRO A 334 2.57 14.16 -17.14
CA PRO A 334 2.11 12.85 -16.66
C PRO A 334 1.61 12.95 -15.21
N ILE A 335 0.59 12.15 -14.91
CA ILE A 335 0.11 12.05 -13.52
C ILE A 335 1.01 11.09 -12.75
N PHE A 336 1.42 9.95 -13.36
CA PHE A 336 2.19 8.89 -12.72
C PHE A 336 3.45 8.51 -13.49
N PHE A 337 3.33 7.73 -14.58
CA PHE A 337 4.47 7.02 -15.20
C PHE A 337 5.07 7.72 -16.41
N GLY A 338 4.31 8.55 -17.10
CA GLY A 338 4.78 9.22 -18.32
C GLY A 338 4.91 8.30 -19.53
N VAL A 339 4.34 7.10 -19.47
CA VAL A 339 4.22 6.14 -20.59
C VAL A 339 2.78 5.62 -20.64
N ASP A 340 2.34 5.21 -21.82
CA ASP A 340 0.94 4.87 -22.05
C ASP A 340 0.48 3.61 -21.28
N LEU A 341 1.38 2.63 -21.11
CA LEU A 341 1.03 1.35 -20.50
C LEU A 341 2.19 0.83 -19.67
N VAL A 342 1.87 0.44 -18.43
CA VAL A 342 2.75 -0.31 -17.54
C VAL A 342 2.00 -1.48 -16.93
N GLY A 343 2.70 -2.53 -16.58
CA GLY A 343 2.11 -3.68 -15.90
C GLY A 343 3.15 -4.58 -15.28
N SER A 344 2.71 -5.48 -14.42
CA SER A 344 3.60 -6.45 -13.79
C SER A 344 2.96 -7.84 -13.63
N ALA A 345 3.83 -8.85 -13.55
CA ALA A 345 3.50 -10.19 -13.11
C ALA A 345 4.41 -10.57 -11.94
N THR A 346 3.82 -11.03 -10.85
CA THR A 346 4.51 -11.29 -9.57
C THR A 346 4.14 -12.66 -9.04
N GLY A 347 5.14 -13.42 -8.58
CA GLY A 347 4.96 -14.67 -7.86
C GLY A 347 5.74 -14.65 -6.56
N THR A 348 5.10 -14.97 -5.44
CA THR A 348 5.68 -14.92 -4.09
C THR A 348 5.44 -16.23 -3.38
N VAL A 349 6.49 -16.78 -2.79
CA VAL A 349 6.40 -17.88 -1.80
C VAL A 349 6.65 -17.28 -0.43
N GLU A 350 5.74 -17.53 0.50
CA GLU A 350 5.81 -17.05 1.87
C GLU A 350 5.87 -18.22 2.84
N VAL A 351 6.85 -18.21 3.74
CA VAL A 351 7.02 -19.17 4.83
C VAL A 351 6.85 -18.44 6.16
N ARG A 352 5.93 -18.93 6.99
CA ARG A 352 5.65 -18.42 8.34
C ARG A 352 5.99 -19.47 9.39
N PRO A 353 7.22 -19.52 9.88
CA PRO A 353 7.61 -20.45 10.95
C PRO A 353 6.95 -20.14 12.29
N HIS A 354 6.45 -18.92 12.43
CA HIS A 354 5.72 -18.42 13.60
C HIS A 354 4.62 -17.44 13.14
N PRO A 355 3.47 -17.33 13.81
CA PRO A 355 2.37 -16.41 13.43
C PRO A 355 2.79 -14.95 13.24
N ARG A 356 3.90 -14.52 13.84
CA ARG A 356 4.41 -13.15 13.81
C ARG A 356 5.76 -13.00 13.09
N VAL A 357 6.12 -13.98 12.25
CA VAL A 357 7.35 -13.97 11.45
C VAL A 357 7.06 -14.49 10.06
N SER A 358 7.46 -13.76 9.05
CA SER A 358 7.29 -14.10 7.64
C SER A 358 8.61 -13.95 6.89
N PHE A 359 8.94 -14.96 6.09
CA PHE A 359 10.01 -14.91 5.09
C PHE A 359 9.36 -15.05 3.71
N ARG A 360 9.73 -14.19 2.77
CA ARG A 360 9.20 -14.19 1.41
C ARG A 360 10.31 -14.24 0.37
N LEU A 361 10.12 -15.10 -0.62
CA LEU A 361 10.88 -15.10 -1.86
C LEU A 361 9.93 -14.70 -2.98
N GLU A 362 10.25 -13.62 -3.69
CA GLU A 362 9.41 -13.06 -4.73
C GLU A 362 10.20 -12.92 -6.03
N TYR A 363 9.58 -13.34 -7.14
CA TYR A 363 9.99 -12.95 -8.49
C TYR A 363 8.95 -12.02 -9.07
N ARG A 364 9.42 -10.95 -9.72
CA ARG A 364 8.56 -10.01 -10.41
C ARG A 364 9.18 -9.56 -11.72
N ARG A 365 8.34 -9.53 -12.76
CA ARG A 365 8.60 -8.88 -14.05
C ARG A 365 7.73 -7.66 -14.20
N ASP A 366 8.36 -6.51 -14.54
CA ASP A 366 7.70 -5.27 -14.94
C ASP A 366 7.88 -5.08 -16.44
N GLN A 367 6.85 -4.51 -17.10
CA GLN A 367 6.83 -4.21 -18.52
C GLN A 367 6.18 -2.85 -18.75
N ALA A 368 6.74 -2.03 -19.67
CA ALA A 368 6.20 -0.75 -20.09
C ALA A 368 6.13 -0.63 -21.61
N SER A 369 5.30 0.26 -22.12
CA SER A 369 5.14 0.53 -23.56
C SER A 369 6.33 1.29 -24.18
N ALA A 370 7.11 2.00 -23.33
CA ALA A 370 8.31 2.74 -23.73
C ALA A 370 9.45 2.52 -22.71
N PRO A 371 10.70 2.95 -23.01
CA PRO A 371 11.78 2.86 -22.04
C PRO A 371 11.48 3.56 -20.75
N LEU A 372 11.46 2.80 -19.64
CA LEU A 372 11.11 3.24 -18.29
C LEU A 372 12.10 2.71 -17.25
N TYR A 373 12.88 1.70 -17.58
CA TYR A 373 13.76 0.98 -16.68
C TYR A 373 15.23 1.13 -17.07
N PHE A 374 16.13 1.02 -16.09
CA PHE A 374 17.57 1.15 -16.28
C PHE A 374 18.24 -0.22 -16.53
N ARG A 375 19.39 -0.22 -17.23
CA ARG A 375 20.21 -1.42 -17.40
C ARG A 375 21.70 -1.06 -17.55
N GLY A 376 22.58 -1.85 -16.89
CA GLY A 376 24.03 -1.70 -16.99
C GLY A 376 24.48 -0.30 -16.60
N THR A 377 25.38 0.30 -17.36
CA THR A 377 25.80 1.69 -17.15
C THR A 377 24.63 2.64 -17.44
N VAL A 378 24.25 3.42 -16.42
CA VAL A 378 23.15 4.39 -16.47
C VAL A 378 23.74 5.78 -16.67
N GLU A 379 23.26 6.47 -17.70
CA GLU A 379 23.63 7.86 -17.98
C GLU A 379 22.88 8.82 -17.07
N GLY A 380 23.52 9.96 -16.72
CA GLY A 380 23.01 10.93 -15.75
C GLY A 380 23.51 10.66 -14.33
N ASP A 381 23.27 11.60 -13.43
CA ASP A 381 23.65 11.52 -12.02
C ASP A 381 22.43 11.58 -11.07
N GLY A 382 21.24 11.86 -11.63
CA GLY A 382 19.99 11.99 -10.86
C GLY A 382 19.90 13.26 -10.01
N VAL A 383 20.86 14.16 -10.13
CA VAL A 383 20.93 15.43 -9.38
C VAL A 383 20.98 16.62 -10.35
N THR A 384 22.02 16.70 -11.20
CA THR A 384 22.19 17.76 -12.20
C THR A 384 21.67 17.34 -13.56
N THR A 385 21.77 16.05 -13.88
CA THR A 385 21.28 15.44 -15.12
C THR A 385 20.37 14.25 -14.79
N PRO A 386 19.13 14.21 -15.32
CA PRO A 386 18.23 13.08 -15.09
C PRO A 386 18.84 11.76 -15.56
N TRP A 387 18.61 10.68 -14.84
CA TRP A 387 18.94 9.34 -15.30
C TRP A 387 18.12 8.96 -16.54
N VAL A 388 18.78 8.38 -17.53
CA VAL A 388 18.17 8.01 -18.80
C VAL A 388 17.75 6.54 -18.80
N PRO A 389 16.43 6.22 -18.80
CA PRO A 389 15.96 4.85 -18.90
C PRO A 389 16.20 4.30 -20.33
N THR A 390 16.61 3.03 -20.43
CA THR A 390 16.96 2.39 -21.70
C THR A 390 16.23 1.10 -21.98
N ARG A 391 15.35 0.63 -21.07
CA ARG A 391 14.64 -0.66 -21.17
C ARG A 391 13.15 -0.50 -20.90
N ASN A 392 12.38 -1.33 -21.63
CA ASN A 392 10.93 -1.43 -21.45
C ASN A 392 10.55 -2.49 -20.39
N ALA A 393 11.51 -3.26 -19.90
CA ALA A 393 11.27 -4.31 -18.93
C ALA A 393 12.39 -4.43 -17.91
N GLN A 394 12.02 -4.90 -16.71
CA GLN A 394 12.95 -5.35 -15.68
C GLN A 394 12.42 -6.59 -14.99
N ASP A 395 13.33 -7.44 -14.55
CA ASP A 395 13.06 -8.65 -13.77
C ASP A 395 13.79 -8.56 -12.44
N THR A 396 13.14 -8.95 -11.36
CA THR A 396 13.71 -8.88 -10.01
C THR A 396 13.44 -10.16 -9.22
N VAL A 397 14.39 -10.51 -8.36
CA VAL A 397 14.18 -11.45 -7.26
C VAL A 397 14.38 -10.72 -5.95
N THR A 398 13.44 -10.86 -5.04
CA THR A 398 13.48 -10.23 -3.70
C THR A 398 13.38 -11.30 -2.63
N LEU A 399 14.28 -11.26 -1.66
CA LEU A 399 14.20 -12.03 -0.42
C LEU A 399 13.89 -11.05 0.70
N GLY A 400 12.79 -11.27 1.41
CA GLY A 400 12.33 -10.38 2.47
C GLY A 400 11.99 -11.11 3.75
N ALA A 401 12.14 -10.40 4.86
CA ALA A 401 11.77 -10.85 6.19
C ALA A 401 10.95 -9.78 6.92
N THR A 402 9.89 -10.21 7.58
CA THR A 402 9.01 -9.34 8.38
C THR A 402 8.74 -10.00 9.72
N THR A 403 8.77 -9.19 10.78
CA THR A 403 8.31 -9.60 12.12
C THR A 403 7.40 -8.53 12.70
N TRP A 404 6.43 -8.93 13.52
CA TRP A 404 5.48 -8.01 14.16
C TRP A 404 5.02 -8.52 15.54
N PHE A 405 4.47 -7.65 16.34
CA PHE A 405 3.94 -7.97 17.67
C PHE A 405 2.66 -7.19 17.98
#